data_0f969833f479cccf8035dbf6d51c12cd
#
_entry.id   0f969833f479cccf8035dbf6d51c12cd
#
_cell.length_a   1.000
_cell.length_b   1.000
_cell.length_c   1.000
_cell.angle_alpha   90.00
_cell.angle_beta   90.00
_cell.angle_gamma   90.00
#
_symmetry.space_group_name_H-M   'P 1'
#
loop_
_entity.id
_entity.type
_entity.pdbx_description
1 polymer ?
#
loop_
_entity_poly.entity_id
_entity_poly.type
_entity_poly.pdbx_seq_one_letter_code
_entity_poly.pdbx_strand_id
1 'polypeptide(L)'
;MLDVGLLGAKSGLSASVLTDKSAVFREFKGALAEQFVQQQLRAECGIEPHYWQNDSARSEIDFVFQSDMDVVPVEVKAETNTKAKSLLLYCRQFQPRIAVHCSMNDYACQPLPYGINTTLVDLPLYAVSQMN
;
A
#
# COMPACT_ATOMS: atom_id res chain seq x y z
N MET A 1 7.64 7.08 -13.96
CA MET A 1 7.69 8.44 -13.38
C MET A 1 8.04 8.34 -11.92
N LEU A 2 9.05 9.08 -11.48
CA LEU A 2 9.64 8.94 -10.14
C LEU A 2 9.11 9.96 -9.12
N ASP A 3 8.36 10.96 -9.56
CA ASP A 3 7.86 12.02 -8.69
C ASP A 3 6.34 12.16 -8.79
N VAL A 4 5.64 12.02 -7.65
CA VAL A 4 4.19 12.06 -7.56
C VAL A 4 3.63 13.46 -7.78
N GLY A 5 4.33 14.49 -7.29
CA GLY A 5 3.94 15.88 -7.52
C GLY A 5 3.99 16.23 -9.00
N LEU A 6 5.03 15.78 -9.70
CA LEU A 6 5.17 15.95 -11.15
C LEU A 6 4.09 15.17 -11.92
N LEU A 7 3.75 13.96 -11.48
CA LEU A 7 2.67 13.16 -12.06
C LEU A 7 1.33 13.88 -11.92
N GLY A 8 1.01 14.40 -10.75
CA GLY A 8 -0.20 15.17 -10.48
C GLY A 8 -0.29 16.43 -11.34
N ALA A 9 0.78 17.22 -11.40
CA ALA A 9 0.85 18.42 -12.22
C ALA A 9 0.70 18.13 -13.72
N LYS A 10 1.34 17.08 -14.20
CA LYS A 10 1.28 16.66 -15.60
C LYS A 10 -0.10 16.16 -16.00
N SER A 11 -0.85 15.59 -15.07
CA SER A 11 -2.22 15.12 -15.28
C SER A 11 -3.27 16.23 -15.18
N GLY A 12 -2.88 17.45 -14.87
CA GLY A 12 -3.79 18.59 -14.77
C GLY A 12 -4.75 18.53 -13.59
N LEU A 13 -4.38 17.79 -12.55
CA LEU A 13 -5.21 17.66 -11.36
C LEU A 13 -5.24 18.95 -10.54
N SER A 14 -6.44 19.40 -10.22
CA SER A 14 -6.67 20.43 -9.21
C SER A 14 -6.92 19.80 -7.83
N ALA A 15 -6.71 20.56 -6.77
CA ALA A 15 -7.01 20.09 -5.41
C ALA A 15 -8.47 19.66 -5.21
N SER A 16 -9.41 20.28 -5.94
CA SER A 16 -10.84 19.92 -5.90
C SER A 16 -11.12 18.51 -6.42
N VAL A 17 -10.32 18.03 -7.36
CA VAL A 17 -10.43 16.68 -7.93
C VAL A 17 -10.10 15.60 -6.89
N LEU A 18 -9.18 15.89 -5.97
CA LEU A 18 -8.79 14.96 -4.92
C LEU A 18 -9.91 14.68 -3.89
N THR A 19 -10.92 15.55 -3.84
CA THR A 19 -12.10 15.38 -2.97
C THR A 19 -13.30 14.77 -3.68
N ASP A 20 -13.25 14.62 -5.01
CA ASP A 20 -14.33 14.03 -5.79
C ASP A 20 -14.41 12.51 -5.51
N LYS A 21 -15.64 12.04 -5.33
CA LYS A 21 -15.94 10.62 -5.05
C LYS A 21 -16.27 9.80 -6.31
N SER A 22 -16.08 10.34 -7.51
CA SER A 22 -16.34 9.61 -8.73
C SER A 22 -15.38 8.41 -8.89
N ALA A 23 -15.83 7.36 -9.58
CA ALA A 23 -15.03 6.14 -9.77
C ALA A 23 -13.70 6.43 -10.50
N VAL A 24 -13.72 7.31 -11.50
CA VAL A 24 -12.53 7.70 -12.26
C VAL A 24 -11.48 8.36 -11.37
N PHE A 25 -11.91 9.27 -10.51
CA PHE A 25 -11.00 9.94 -9.58
C PHE A 25 -10.49 9.02 -8.47
N ARG A 26 -11.28 8.03 -8.05
CA ARG A 26 -10.82 7.03 -7.09
C ARG A 26 -9.69 6.17 -7.66
N GLU A 27 -9.81 5.71 -8.89
CA GLU A 27 -8.74 4.97 -9.56
C GLU A 27 -7.48 5.81 -9.70
N PHE A 28 -7.63 7.07 -10.07
CA PHE A 28 -6.50 7.98 -10.19
C PHE A 28 -5.82 8.26 -8.85
N LYS A 29 -6.58 8.46 -7.78
CA LYS A 29 -6.04 8.59 -6.42
C LYS A 29 -5.29 7.33 -5.99
N GLY A 30 -5.83 6.15 -6.31
CA GLY A 30 -5.17 4.88 -6.04
C GLY A 30 -3.80 4.81 -6.71
N ALA A 31 -3.74 5.11 -7.99
CA ALA A 31 -2.49 5.12 -8.75
C ALA A 31 -1.46 6.13 -8.19
N LEU A 32 -1.92 7.32 -7.78
CA LEU A 32 -1.06 8.32 -7.14
C LEU A 32 -0.53 7.85 -5.78
N ALA A 33 -1.38 7.24 -4.98
CA ALA A 33 -0.99 6.71 -3.68
C ALA A 33 0.07 5.59 -3.82
N GLU A 34 -0.13 4.67 -4.76
CA GLU A 34 0.85 3.63 -5.06
C GLU A 34 2.18 4.21 -5.55
N GLN A 35 2.16 5.18 -6.45
CA GLN A 35 3.37 5.86 -6.92
C GLN A 35 4.09 6.59 -5.78
N PHE A 36 3.36 7.24 -4.90
CA PHE A 36 3.91 7.89 -3.73
C PHE A 36 4.62 6.89 -2.81
N VAL A 37 3.96 5.78 -2.48
CA VAL A 37 4.53 4.72 -1.64
C VAL A 37 5.79 4.15 -2.30
N GLN A 38 5.74 3.83 -3.59
CA GLN A 38 6.88 3.32 -4.33
C GLN A 38 8.08 4.29 -4.29
N GLN A 39 7.82 5.57 -4.49
CA GLN A 39 8.85 6.62 -4.42
C GLN A 39 9.48 6.68 -3.02
N GLN A 40 8.66 6.67 -1.96
CA GLN A 40 9.16 6.71 -0.59
C GLN A 40 9.98 5.46 -0.24
N LEU A 41 9.53 4.27 -0.62
CA LEU A 41 10.26 3.03 -0.39
C LEU A 41 11.65 3.06 -1.03
N ARG A 42 11.74 3.53 -2.26
CA ARG A 42 13.03 3.62 -2.97
C ARG A 42 13.91 4.74 -2.46
N ALA A 43 13.38 5.95 -2.35
CA ALA A 43 14.17 7.14 -2.09
C ALA A 43 14.57 7.30 -0.62
N GLU A 44 13.62 7.03 0.29
CA GLU A 44 13.82 7.27 1.73
C GLU A 44 14.21 6.00 2.50
N CYS A 45 13.63 4.87 2.12
CA CYS A 45 13.90 3.61 2.81
C CYS A 45 15.01 2.78 2.14
N GLY A 46 15.40 3.09 0.92
CA GLY A 46 16.36 2.28 0.18
C GLY A 46 15.85 0.88 -0.16
N ILE A 47 14.54 0.70 -0.18
CA ILE A 47 13.88 -0.58 -0.43
C ILE A 47 13.48 -0.67 -1.91
N GLU A 48 13.83 -1.77 -2.57
CA GLU A 48 13.33 -2.08 -3.91
C GLU A 48 12.08 -2.94 -3.79
N PRO A 49 10.88 -2.37 -4.01
CA PRO A 49 9.64 -3.12 -3.91
C PRO A 49 9.40 -3.97 -5.15
N HIS A 50 8.81 -5.14 -4.94
CA HIS A 50 8.37 -6.04 -5.99
C HIS A 50 6.85 -6.15 -5.97
N TYR A 51 6.29 -6.62 -7.07
CA TYR A 51 4.86 -6.88 -7.23
C TYR A 51 4.58 -8.37 -6.98
N TRP A 52 3.44 -8.69 -6.41
CA TRP A 52 2.99 -10.07 -6.25
C TRP A 52 1.57 -10.26 -6.77
N GLN A 53 1.35 -11.38 -7.43
CA GLN A 53 0.07 -11.80 -7.94
C GLN A 53 -0.06 -13.32 -7.78
N ASN A 54 -1.25 -13.81 -7.43
CA ASN A 54 -1.46 -15.25 -7.37
C ASN A 54 -1.63 -15.86 -8.78
N ASP A 55 -1.52 -17.17 -8.90
CA ASP A 55 -1.55 -17.89 -10.17
C ASP A 55 -2.84 -17.65 -10.99
N SER A 56 -3.96 -17.39 -10.31
CA SER A 56 -5.24 -17.11 -10.95
C SER A 56 -5.43 -15.63 -11.34
N ALA A 57 -4.47 -14.76 -11.04
CA ALA A 57 -4.54 -13.31 -11.24
C ALA A 57 -5.77 -12.63 -10.59
N ARG A 58 -6.36 -13.28 -9.58
CA ARG A 58 -7.54 -12.78 -8.85
C ARG A 58 -7.20 -12.02 -7.58
N SER A 59 -5.96 -12.13 -7.13
CA SER A 59 -5.45 -11.48 -5.92
C SER A 59 -4.05 -10.97 -6.20
N GLU A 60 -3.83 -9.72 -5.88
CA GLU A 60 -2.56 -9.03 -6.08
C GLU A 60 -2.22 -8.21 -4.85
N ILE A 61 -0.93 -8.05 -4.59
CA ILE A 61 -0.37 -7.18 -3.55
C ILE A 61 0.43 -6.11 -4.26
N ASP A 62 0.20 -4.86 -3.90
CA ASP A 62 0.81 -3.71 -4.56
C ASP A 62 2.34 -3.76 -4.48
N PHE A 63 2.87 -4.06 -3.29
CA PHE A 63 4.32 -4.20 -3.11
C PHE A 63 4.64 -5.32 -2.13
N VAL A 64 5.75 -6.01 -2.36
CA VAL A 64 6.40 -6.90 -1.41
C VAL A 64 7.88 -6.55 -1.36
N PHE A 65 8.45 -6.58 -0.17
CA PHE A 65 9.90 -6.40 -0.02
C PHE A 65 10.46 -7.34 1.04
N GLN A 66 11.74 -7.61 0.95
CA GLN A 66 12.44 -8.43 1.94
C GLN A 66 12.95 -7.56 3.09
N SER A 67 12.66 -7.99 4.31
CA SER A 67 13.21 -7.42 5.53
C SER A 67 13.83 -8.55 6.34
N ASP A 68 15.13 -8.59 6.44
CA ASP A 68 15.91 -9.69 7.04
C ASP A 68 15.53 -11.05 6.45
N MET A 69 14.92 -11.92 7.23
CA MET A 69 14.50 -13.27 6.85
C MET A 69 13.02 -13.35 6.47
N ASP A 70 12.31 -12.23 6.39
CA ASP A 70 10.89 -12.18 6.16
C ASP A 70 10.54 -11.38 4.90
N VAL A 71 9.37 -11.64 4.34
CA VAL A 71 8.82 -10.88 3.22
C VAL A 71 7.62 -10.10 3.73
N VAL A 72 7.67 -8.79 3.56
CA VAL A 72 6.63 -7.88 4.03
C VAL A 72 5.73 -7.47 2.87
N PRO A 73 4.45 -7.89 2.86
CA PRO A 73 3.48 -7.41 1.89
C PRO A 73 2.95 -6.03 2.29
N VAL A 74 2.76 -5.17 1.29
CA VAL A 74 2.25 -3.81 1.45
C VAL A 74 1.07 -3.60 0.50
N GLU A 75 -0.08 -3.33 1.06
CA GLU A 75 -1.28 -2.93 0.32
C GLU A 75 -1.49 -1.43 0.47
N VAL A 76 -1.79 -0.74 -0.61
CA VAL A 76 -2.00 0.71 -0.63
C VAL A 76 -3.44 1.04 -0.97
N LYS A 77 -4.07 1.85 -0.15
CA LYS A 77 -5.43 2.36 -0.39
C LYS A 77 -5.46 3.87 -0.21
N ALA A 78 -6.03 4.56 -1.16
CA ALA A 78 -6.14 6.02 -1.12
C ALA A 78 -7.31 6.53 -0.28
N GLU A 79 -8.11 5.65 0.29
CA GLU A 79 -9.32 5.96 1.04
C GLU A 79 -9.27 5.40 2.47
N THR A 80 -10.21 5.84 3.32
CA THR A 80 -10.30 5.40 4.71
C THR A 80 -11.07 4.09 4.90
N ASN A 81 -12.01 3.77 4.01
CA ASN A 81 -12.79 2.52 4.10
C ASN A 81 -12.19 1.45 3.19
N THR A 82 -11.38 0.60 3.75
CA THR A 82 -10.52 -0.27 2.98
C THR A 82 -10.63 -1.72 3.44
N LYS A 83 -11.21 -2.54 2.60
CA LYS A 83 -11.18 -3.99 2.80
C LYS A 83 -9.96 -4.55 2.08
N ALA A 84 -8.93 -4.85 2.81
CA ALA A 84 -7.68 -5.42 2.29
C ALA A 84 -7.82 -6.94 2.10
N LYS A 85 -8.72 -7.37 1.22
CA LYS A 85 -9.01 -8.80 0.99
C LYS A 85 -7.79 -9.56 0.46
N SER A 86 -7.07 -8.97 -0.48
CA SER A 86 -5.87 -9.57 -1.07
C SER A 86 -4.76 -9.71 -0.04
N LEU A 87 -4.58 -8.70 0.81
CA LEU A 87 -3.61 -8.74 1.89
C LEU A 87 -3.93 -9.84 2.90
N LEU A 88 -5.21 -9.99 3.27
CA LEU A 88 -5.65 -11.04 4.17
C LEU A 88 -5.43 -12.44 3.58
N LEU A 89 -5.70 -12.63 2.30
CA LEU A 89 -5.46 -13.89 1.59
C LEU A 89 -3.96 -14.22 1.56
N TYR A 90 -3.13 -13.24 1.23
CA TYR A 90 -1.68 -13.39 1.25
C TYR A 90 -1.18 -13.80 2.65
N CYS A 91 -1.61 -13.10 3.69
CA CYS A 91 -1.21 -13.40 5.07
C CYS A 91 -1.67 -14.78 5.53
N ARG A 92 -2.85 -15.21 5.10
CA ARG A 92 -3.35 -16.57 5.38
C ARG A 92 -2.50 -17.64 4.72
N GLN A 93 -2.05 -17.41 3.51
CA GLN A 93 -1.25 -18.36 2.73
C GLN A 93 0.21 -18.42 3.17
N PHE A 94 0.84 -17.27 3.39
CA PHE A 94 2.28 -17.18 3.62
C PHE A 94 2.67 -16.87 5.07
N GLN A 95 1.73 -16.40 5.89
CA GLN A 95 1.92 -16.07 7.30
C GLN A 95 3.18 -15.22 7.57
N PRO A 96 3.35 -14.07 6.89
CA PRO A 96 4.46 -13.16 7.21
C PRO A 96 4.29 -12.65 8.64
N ARG A 97 5.39 -12.30 9.29
CA ARG A 97 5.31 -11.73 10.66
C ARG A 97 4.61 -10.38 10.68
N ILE A 98 4.86 -9.57 9.65
CA ILE A 98 4.31 -8.23 9.51
C ILE A 98 3.69 -8.09 8.12
N ALA A 99 2.52 -7.46 8.07
CA ALA A 99 1.89 -6.96 6.85
C ALA A 99 1.56 -5.48 7.04
N VAL A 100 1.69 -4.69 5.99
CA VAL A 100 1.48 -3.24 6.04
C VAL A 100 0.30 -2.86 5.16
N HIS A 101 -0.58 -2.07 5.71
CA HIS A 101 -1.68 -1.44 5.00
C HIS A 101 -1.49 0.08 5.03
N CYS A 102 -1.12 0.66 3.90
CA CYS A 102 -0.95 2.10 3.77
C CYS A 102 -2.25 2.75 3.33
N SER A 103 -2.74 3.71 4.09
CA SER A 103 -4.01 4.38 3.78
C SER A 103 -4.07 5.79 4.35
N MET A 104 -5.26 6.40 4.30
CA MET A 104 -5.52 7.68 4.95
C MET A 104 -5.93 7.51 6.42
N ASN A 105 -5.98 6.29 6.94
CA ASN A 105 -6.26 6.04 8.36
C ASN A 105 -5.06 6.40 9.24
N ASP A 106 -5.33 6.57 10.54
CA ASP A 106 -4.29 6.75 11.53
C ASP A 106 -3.48 5.47 11.75
N TYR A 107 -2.31 5.62 12.33
CA TYR A 107 -1.47 4.49 12.69
C TYR A 107 -2.18 3.55 13.67
N ALA A 108 -2.16 2.26 13.36
CA ALA A 108 -2.62 1.21 14.23
C ALA A 108 -1.77 -0.06 14.03
N CYS A 109 -1.70 -0.87 15.07
CA CYS A 109 -0.97 -2.13 15.03
C CYS A 109 -1.82 -3.18 15.74
N GLN A 110 -2.18 -4.25 15.04
CA GLN A 110 -3.09 -5.26 15.56
C GLN A 110 -2.78 -6.65 14.98
N PRO A 111 -2.99 -7.72 15.75
CA PRO A 111 -2.89 -9.06 15.21
C PRO A 111 -4.05 -9.33 14.24
N LEU A 112 -3.78 -10.08 13.19
CA LEU A 112 -4.83 -10.52 12.30
C LEU A 112 -5.69 -11.62 12.95
N PRO A 113 -7.01 -11.65 12.63
CA PRO A 113 -7.93 -12.65 13.18
C PRO A 113 -7.72 -14.04 12.55
N TYR A 114 -8.51 -15.00 13.02
CA TYR A 114 -8.63 -16.36 12.46
C TYR A 114 -7.35 -17.19 12.50
N GLY A 115 -6.53 -17.04 13.52
CA GLY A 115 -5.31 -17.84 13.71
C GLY A 115 -4.18 -17.52 12.73
N ILE A 116 -4.25 -16.38 12.03
CA ILE A 116 -3.18 -15.90 11.18
C ILE A 116 -2.09 -15.28 12.06
N ASN A 117 -0.89 -15.83 11.98
CA ASN A 117 0.25 -15.36 12.80
C ASN A 117 0.95 -14.16 12.17
N THR A 118 0.18 -13.11 11.91
CA THR A 118 0.67 -11.87 11.28
C THR A 118 0.18 -10.68 12.09
N THR A 119 1.07 -9.71 12.31
CA THR A 119 0.70 -8.39 12.82
C THR A 119 0.45 -7.46 11.65
N LEU A 120 -0.76 -6.91 11.59
CA LEU A 120 -1.12 -5.89 10.63
C LEU A 120 -0.75 -4.51 11.17
N VAL A 121 0.00 -3.75 10.38
CA VAL A 121 0.33 -2.36 10.65
C VAL A 121 -0.45 -1.49 9.68
N ASP A 122 -1.42 -0.74 10.19
CA ASP A 122 -2.04 0.35 9.45
C ASP A 122 -1.11 1.56 9.51
N LEU A 123 -0.59 1.97 8.38
CA LEU A 123 0.40 3.04 8.28
C LEU A 123 -0.18 4.20 7.47
N PRO A 124 -0.26 5.40 8.05
CA PRO A 124 -0.64 6.58 7.27
C PRO A 124 0.31 6.79 6.08
N LEU A 125 -0.23 7.19 4.93
CA LEU A 125 0.58 7.40 3.72
C LEU A 125 1.76 8.34 3.96
N TYR A 126 1.60 9.38 4.79
CA TYR A 126 2.68 10.32 5.10
C TYR A 126 3.81 9.72 5.95
N ALA A 127 3.58 8.55 6.57
CA ALA A 127 4.56 7.89 7.44
C ALA A 127 5.34 6.75 6.76
N VAL A 128 5.16 6.55 5.47
CA VAL A 128 5.81 5.45 4.71
C VAL A 128 7.34 5.52 4.79
N SER A 129 7.92 6.70 4.86
CA SER A 129 9.36 6.89 5.04
C SER A 129 9.92 6.30 6.34
N GLN A 130 9.07 5.92 7.28
CA GLN A 130 9.45 5.30 8.55
C GLN A 130 9.51 3.76 8.49
N MET A 131 9.32 3.16 7.31
CA MET A 131 9.38 1.69 7.11
C MET A 131 10.80 1.11 7.07
N ASN A 132 11.78 1.78 7.64
CA ASN A 132 13.18 1.33 7.71
C ASN A 132 13.36 0.21 8.76
#